data_d87570cd6197e500c14a9dfb2bc48977
#
_entry.id   d87570cd6197e500c14a9dfb2bc48977
#
_cell.length_a   1.000
_cell.length_b   1.000
_cell.length_c   1.000
_cell.angle_alpha   90.00
_cell.angle_beta   90.00
_cell.angle_gamma   90.00
#
_symmetry.space_group_name_H-M   'P 1'
#
loop_
_entity.id
_entity.type
_entity.pdbx_description
1 polymer ?
#
loop_
_entity_poly.entity_id
_entity_poly.type
_entity_poly.pdbx_seq_one_letter_code
_entity_poly.pdbx_strand_id
1 'polypeptide(L)'
;MLFRSGLQDPTGRIFRLKPDGALDCFLGGIPSPNGLVLNKDESILFIAVTRGNNVWRAPIMPDGMPSKVGVFIQLSGGGGPDGMALTADGGLVVAHAGMGSVWVFSPLGEPLYRVRCETGITSTNVAFGGGQNRDLYITESESGHILKARLPLPGLALPHLV
;
A
#
# COMPACT_ATOMS: atom_id res chain seq x y z
N MET A 1 2.94 13.58 -19.03
CA MET A 1 3.45 14.06 -17.74
C MET A 1 4.60 13.13 -17.32
N LEU A 2 5.82 13.62 -17.28
CA LEU A 2 6.97 12.83 -16.84
C LEU A 2 6.98 12.80 -15.31
N PHE A 3 6.73 11.66 -14.71
CA PHE A 3 6.97 11.46 -13.28
C PHE A 3 8.48 11.51 -13.03
N ARG A 4 8.97 12.63 -12.51
CA ARG A 4 10.41 12.84 -12.27
C ARG A 4 10.92 12.24 -10.95
N SER A 5 10.02 11.90 -10.02
CA SER A 5 10.43 11.32 -8.75
C SER A 5 10.93 9.88 -8.93
N GLY A 6 12.20 9.65 -8.65
CA GLY A 6 12.86 8.36 -8.76
C GLY A 6 13.93 8.20 -7.69
N LEU A 7 14.74 7.13 -7.78
CA LEU A 7 15.82 6.87 -6.82
C LEU A 7 16.92 7.93 -6.84
N GLN A 8 17.18 8.51 -8.02
CA GLN A 8 18.23 9.54 -8.18
C GLN A 8 17.77 10.95 -7.78
N ASP A 9 16.44 11.20 -7.89
CA ASP A 9 15.83 12.48 -7.54
C ASP A 9 14.50 12.22 -6.84
N PRO A 10 14.51 11.85 -5.55
CA PRO A 10 13.33 11.50 -4.78
C PRO A 10 12.58 12.77 -4.33
N THR A 11 11.75 13.31 -5.21
CA THR A 11 10.98 14.55 -4.96
C THR A 11 9.58 14.30 -4.41
N GLY A 12 9.17 13.03 -4.24
CA GLY A 12 7.84 12.66 -3.75
C GLY A 12 7.61 13.11 -2.31
N ARG A 13 6.36 13.50 -2.00
CA ARG A 13 5.94 13.99 -0.68
C ARG A 13 4.61 13.40 -0.29
N ILE A 14 4.41 13.26 1.00
CA ILE A 14 3.12 12.93 1.63
C ILE A 14 2.67 14.16 2.40
N PHE A 15 1.43 14.56 2.18
CA PHE A 15 0.80 15.66 2.90
C PHE A 15 -0.30 15.13 3.81
N ARG A 16 -0.46 15.80 4.94
CA ARG A 16 -1.55 15.54 5.88
C ARG A 16 -2.45 16.75 5.96
N LEU A 17 -3.76 16.53 5.71
CA LEU A 17 -4.80 17.51 5.98
C LEU A 17 -5.28 17.31 7.43
N LYS A 18 -5.15 18.36 8.23
CA LYS A 18 -5.60 18.36 9.63
C LYS A 18 -7.08 18.70 9.75
N PRO A 19 -7.73 18.38 10.89
CA PRO A 19 -9.13 18.73 11.11
C PRO A 19 -9.44 20.23 11.03
N ASP A 20 -8.48 21.07 11.34
CA ASP A 20 -8.57 22.53 11.23
C ASP A 20 -8.41 23.06 9.79
N GLY A 21 -8.21 22.18 8.82
CA GLY A 21 -7.97 22.49 7.41
C GLY A 21 -6.53 22.83 7.06
N ALA A 22 -5.62 22.84 8.02
CA ALA A 22 -4.20 23.08 7.75
C ALA A 22 -3.58 21.87 7.01
N LEU A 23 -2.77 22.18 6.00
CA LEU A 23 -2.03 21.19 5.22
C LEU A 23 -0.55 21.24 5.62
N ASP A 24 -0.01 20.14 6.10
CA ASP A 24 1.41 20.01 6.37
C ASP A 24 2.08 18.93 5.50
N CYS A 25 3.37 19.09 5.22
CA CYS A 25 4.19 18.06 4.59
C CYS A 25 4.62 17.07 5.68
N PHE A 26 3.96 15.91 5.71
CA PHE A 26 4.22 14.86 6.70
C PHE A 26 5.57 14.17 6.45
N LEU A 27 5.91 13.89 5.20
CA LEU A 27 7.15 13.23 4.81
C LEU A 27 7.54 13.62 3.38
N GLY A 28 8.83 13.86 3.14
CA GLY A 28 9.37 14.19 1.83
C GLY A 28 10.56 13.31 1.44
N GLY A 29 11.07 13.50 0.23
CA GLY A 29 12.24 12.77 -0.26
C GLY A 29 11.94 11.31 -0.60
N ILE A 30 10.73 11.00 -1.10
CA ILE A 30 10.30 9.62 -1.36
C ILE A 30 10.36 9.33 -2.86
N PRO A 31 10.98 8.22 -3.29
CA PRO A 31 11.02 7.82 -4.70
C PRO A 31 9.65 7.32 -5.20
N SER A 32 8.81 8.23 -5.69
CA SER A 32 7.48 7.92 -6.22
C SER A 32 6.56 7.22 -5.18
N PRO A 33 6.13 7.94 -4.12
CA PRO A 33 5.15 7.41 -3.18
C PRO A 33 3.81 7.20 -3.88
N ASN A 34 3.14 6.09 -3.58
CA ASN A 34 1.88 5.68 -4.19
C ASN A 34 0.86 5.29 -3.11
N GLY A 35 0.52 4.02 -2.96
CA GLY A 35 -0.46 3.57 -1.97
C GLY A 35 -0.05 3.91 -0.54
N LEU A 36 -1.01 4.34 0.26
CA LEU A 36 -0.86 4.68 1.67
C LEU A 36 -1.89 3.91 2.49
N VAL A 37 -1.47 3.33 3.60
CA VAL A 37 -2.40 2.71 4.55
C VAL A 37 -1.88 2.85 5.99
N LEU A 38 -2.78 3.24 6.90
CA LEU A 38 -2.50 3.28 8.33
C LEU A 38 -2.76 1.91 8.97
N ASN A 39 -1.93 1.49 9.92
CA ASN A 39 -2.26 0.32 10.74
C ASN A 39 -3.52 0.58 11.60
N LYS A 40 -4.02 -0.46 12.26
CA LYS A 40 -5.32 -0.43 12.95
C LYS A 40 -5.44 0.69 14.01
N ASP A 41 -4.37 0.98 14.73
CA ASP A 41 -4.30 2.00 15.79
C ASP A 41 -3.73 3.34 15.28
N GLU A 42 -3.58 3.49 13.96
CA GLU A 42 -3.14 4.71 13.28
C GLU A 42 -1.76 5.23 13.77
N SER A 43 -0.95 4.35 14.35
CA SER A 43 0.39 4.65 14.87
C SER A 43 1.51 4.44 13.85
N ILE A 44 1.22 3.77 12.73
CA ILE A 44 2.18 3.52 11.65
C ILE A 44 1.52 3.78 10.30
N LEU A 45 2.15 4.61 9.49
CA LEU A 45 1.81 4.75 8.08
C LEU A 45 2.71 3.84 7.24
N PHE A 46 2.11 2.94 6.45
CA PHE A 46 2.81 2.19 5.40
C PHE A 46 2.69 2.94 4.07
N ILE A 47 3.79 2.95 3.32
CA ILE A 47 3.94 3.73 2.09
C ILE A 47 4.46 2.81 1.00
N ALA A 48 3.70 2.61 -0.07
CA ALA A 48 4.21 1.98 -1.27
C ALA A 48 5.16 2.96 -1.98
N VAL A 49 6.42 2.57 -2.10
CA VAL A 49 7.46 3.36 -2.77
C VAL A 49 7.77 2.69 -4.10
N THR A 50 7.01 3.06 -5.14
CA THR A 50 7.01 2.36 -6.42
C THR A 50 8.40 2.27 -7.04
N ARG A 51 9.11 3.39 -7.15
CA ARG A 51 10.45 3.43 -7.76
C ARG A 51 11.54 2.83 -6.88
N GLY A 52 11.32 2.72 -5.57
CA GLY A 52 12.19 1.97 -4.67
C GLY A 52 11.92 0.46 -4.67
N ASN A 53 10.83 0.03 -5.30
CA ASN A 53 10.32 -1.34 -5.29
C ASN A 53 10.22 -1.92 -3.87
N ASN A 54 9.74 -1.10 -2.95
CA ASN A 54 9.63 -1.48 -1.54
C ASN A 54 8.43 -0.79 -0.86
N VAL A 55 8.11 -1.27 0.34
CA VAL A 55 7.14 -0.61 1.23
C VAL A 55 7.92 -0.04 2.41
N TRP A 56 7.73 1.24 2.68
CA TRP A 56 8.25 1.88 3.88
C TRP A 56 7.23 1.82 5.01
N ARG A 57 7.73 1.84 6.25
CA ARG A 57 6.94 2.14 7.44
C ARG A 57 7.41 3.45 8.04
N ALA A 58 6.47 4.27 8.46
CA ALA A 58 6.68 5.53 9.12
C ALA A 58 5.91 5.55 10.44
N PRO A 59 6.52 5.18 11.58
CA PRO A 59 5.90 5.32 12.89
C PRO A 59 5.53 6.77 13.15
N ILE A 60 4.32 6.99 13.68
CA ILE A 60 3.77 8.29 14.02
C ILE A 60 3.93 8.50 15.53
N MET A 61 4.68 9.51 15.90
CA MET A 61 4.94 9.83 17.30
C MET A 61 3.73 10.56 17.93
N PRO A 62 3.65 10.67 19.28
CA PRO A 62 2.57 11.39 19.96
C PRO A 62 2.39 12.84 19.54
N ASP A 63 3.44 13.49 19.05
CA ASP A 63 3.38 14.84 18.46
C ASP A 63 2.83 14.85 17.02
N GLY A 64 2.49 13.67 16.49
CA GLY A 64 1.99 13.47 15.14
C GLY A 64 3.04 13.51 14.05
N MET A 65 4.34 13.59 14.37
CA MET A 65 5.42 13.60 13.39
C MET A 65 5.95 12.18 13.13
N PRO A 66 6.43 11.90 11.91
CA PRO A 66 7.03 10.59 11.60
C PRO A 66 8.42 10.46 12.23
N SER A 67 8.74 9.25 12.71
CA SER A 67 10.07 8.92 13.23
C SER A 67 10.52 7.56 12.76
N LYS A 68 11.83 7.33 12.69
CA LYS A 68 12.45 6.05 12.32
C LYS A 68 11.85 5.45 11.02
N VAL A 69 11.61 6.31 10.03
CA VAL A 69 11.11 5.90 8.73
C VAL A 69 12.12 4.98 8.05
N GLY A 70 11.68 3.86 7.53
CA GLY A 70 12.56 2.90 6.87
C GLY A 70 11.84 1.86 6.04
N VAL A 71 12.61 1.09 5.28
CA VAL A 71 12.09 -0.02 4.50
C VAL A 71 11.56 -1.10 5.43
N PHE A 72 10.33 -1.52 5.18
CA PHE A 72 9.66 -2.61 5.88
C PHE A 72 9.63 -3.89 5.04
N ILE A 73 9.27 -3.78 3.75
CA ILE A 73 9.23 -4.90 2.82
C ILE A 73 10.05 -4.50 1.58
N GLN A 74 11.01 -5.33 1.18
CA GLN A 74 11.70 -5.20 -0.08
C GLN A 74 11.09 -6.17 -1.10
N LEU A 75 10.65 -5.63 -2.24
CA LEU A 75 10.17 -6.40 -3.38
C LEU A 75 11.25 -6.50 -4.45
N SER A 76 11.03 -7.36 -5.45
CA SER A 76 11.92 -7.50 -6.60
C SER A 76 11.14 -7.77 -7.87
N GLY A 77 11.66 -7.30 -9.00
CA GLY A 77 11.00 -7.40 -10.30
C GLY A 77 9.80 -6.45 -10.44
N GLY A 78 9.11 -6.53 -11.58
CA GLY A 78 7.94 -5.70 -11.87
C GLY A 78 8.22 -4.20 -11.94
N GLY A 79 7.16 -3.41 -11.85
CA GLY A 79 7.20 -1.94 -11.84
C GLY A 79 7.25 -1.34 -10.44
N GLY A 80 6.91 -2.12 -9.42
CA GLY A 80 6.91 -1.74 -8.01
C GLY A 80 5.52 -1.81 -7.34
N PRO A 81 5.48 -1.66 -6.00
CA PRO A 81 4.23 -1.64 -5.26
C PRO A 81 3.38 -0.41 -5.61
N ASP A 82 2.07 -0.61 -5.61
CA ASP A 82 1.08 0.42 -5.92
C ASP A 82 0.08 0.55 -4.77
N GLY A 83 -1.20 0.21 -4.94
CA GLY A 83 -2.17 0.24 -3.87
C GLY A 83 -1.97 -0.86 -2.83
N MET A 84 -2.44 -0.61 -1.61
CA MET A 84 -2.31 -1.52 -0.48
C MET A 84 -3.59 -1.59 0.35
N ALA A 85 -3.76 -2.70 1.07
CA ALA A 85 -4.77 -2.89 2.09
C ALA A 85 -4.21 -3.65 3.29
N LEU A 86 -4.96 -3.71 4.40
CA LEU A 86 -4.59 -4.46 5.59
C LEU A 86 -5.46 -5.69 5.79
N THR A 87 -4.86 -6.76 6.27
CA THR A 87 -5.58 -7.88 6.88
C THR A 87 -6.01 -7.55 8.31
N ALA A 88 -7.00 -8.25 8.84
CA ALA A 88 -7.54 -7.99 10.18
C ALA A 88 -6.52 -8.20 11.31
N ASP A 89 -5.51 -9.04 11.09
CA ASP A 89 -4.40 -9.29 11.99
C ASP A 89 -3.23 -8.30 11.83
N GLY A 90 -3.35 -7.31 10.92
CA GLY A 90 -2.35 -6.27 10.71
C GLY A 90 -1.31 -6.58 9.63
N GLY A 91 -1.48 -7.66 8.87
CA GLY A 91 -0.66 -7.94 7.69
C GLY A 91 -0.94 -7.00 6.54
N LEU A 92 -0.03 -6.90 5.58
CA LEU A 92 -0.15 -6.05 4.39
C LEU A 92 -0.53 -6.86 3.15
N VAL A 93 -1.45 -6.29 2.36
CA VAL A 93 -1.78 -6.76 1.01
C VAL A 93 -1.32 -5.70 0.02
N VAL A 94 -0.45 -6.06 -0.91
CA VAL A 94 0.27 -5.13 -1.79
C VAL A 94 0.04 -5.49 -3.25
N ALA A 95 -0.57 -4.61 -4.02
CA ALA A 95 -0.60 -4.72 -5.48
C ALA A 95 0.80 -4.45 -6.05
N HIS A 96 1.30 -5.34 -6.92
CA HIS A 96 2.62 -5.23 -7.52
C HIS A 96 2.49 -5.04 -9.03
N ALA A 97 2.45 -3.80 -9.45
CA ALA A 97 2.34 -3.42 -10.85
C ALA A 97 3.50 -3.95 -11.70
N GLY A 98 3.21 -4.39 -12.91
CA GLY A 98 4.19 -5.00 -13.81
C GLY A 98 4.64 -6.42 -13.43
N MET A 99 3.99 -7.02 -12.38
CA MET A 99 4.25 -8.39 -11.94
C MET A 99 2.98 -9.27 -12.06
N GLY A 100 1.84 -8.69 -12.38
CA GLY A 100 0.54 -9.40 -12.42
C GLY A 100 0.24 -10.10 -11.11
N SER A 101 0.54 -9.48 -10.00
CA SER A 101 0.47 -10.15 -8.70
C SER A 101 0.07 -9.22 -7.57
N VAL A 102 -0.59 -9.82 -6.59
CA VAL A 102 -0.81 -9.21 -5.29
C VAL A 102 -0.13 -10.09 -4.24
N TRP A 103 0.65 -9.47 -3.37
CA TRP A 103 1.33 -10.14 -2.28
C TRP A 103 0.59 -9.93 -0.98
N VAL A 104 0.56 -10.96 -0.13
CA VAL A 104 0.06 -10.88 1.24
C VAL A 104 1.23 -11.16 2.17
N PHE A 105 1.48 -10.23 3.07
CA PHE A 105 2.55 -10.32 4.07
C PHE A 105 1.99 -10.39 5.47
N SER A 106 2.70 -11.07 6.37
CA SER A 106 2.41 -11.07 7.81
C SER A 106 2.63 -9.68 8.42
N PRO A 107 2.14 -9.44 9.67
CA PRO A 107 2.47 -8.21 10.40
C PRO A 107 3.98 -7.98 10.60
N LEU A 108 4.81 -9.00 10.44
CA LEU A 108 6.26 -8.93 10.51
C LEU A 108 6.95 -8.72 9.14
N GLY A 109 6.17 -8.66 8.05
CA GLY A 109 6.70 -8.48 6.68
C GLY A 109 7.11 -9.78 5.98
N GLU A 110 6.74 -10.95 6.53
CA GLU A 110 7.02 -12.24 5.91
C GLU A 110 6.00 -12.51 4.78
N PRO A 111 6.41 -12.96 3.58
CA PRO A 111 5.49 -13.30 2.51
C PRO A 111 4.68 -14.56 2.87
N LEU A 112 3.35 -14.43 2.87
CA LEU A 112 2.42 -15.54 3.17
C LEU A 112 1.78 -16.11 1.92
N TYR A 113 1.28 -15.24 1.03
CA TYR A 113 0.56 -15.62 -0.18
C TYR A 113 0.94 -14.72 -1.34
N ARG A 114 0.85 -15.28 -2.54
CA ARG A 114 0.88 -14.57 -3.80
C ARG A 114 -0.38 -14.89 -4.59
N VAL A 115 -1.20 -13.89 -4.85
CA VAL A 115 -2.33 -13.98 -5.79
C VAL A 115 -1.82 -13.56 -7.15
N ARG A 116 -1.92 -14.45 -8.15
CA ARG A 116 -1.58 -14.13 -9.54
C ARG A 116 -2.83 -13.67 -10.26
N CYS A 117 -2.73 -12.55 -10.98
CA CYS A 117 -3.78 -12.11 -11.89
C CYS A 117 -3.86 -13.04 -13.08
N GLU A 118 -5.08 -13.43 -13.46
CA GLU A 118 -5.32 -14.30 -14.62
C GLU A 118 -5.14 -13.56 -15.94
N THR A 119 -5.33 -12.23 -15.90
CA THR A 119 -5.23 -11.36 -17.07
C THR A 119 -4.41 -10.12 -16.72
N GLY A 120 -3.56 -9.67 -17.64
CA GLY A 120 -2.72 -8.48 -17.48
C GLY A 120 -1.63 -8.64 -16.43
N ILE A 121 -0.72 -7.69 -16.40
CA ILE A 121 0.38 -7.66 -15.42
C ILE A 121 0.37 -6.39 -14.56
N THR A 122 -0.58 -5.49 -14.79
CA THR A 122 -0.59 -4.17 -14.15
C THR A 122 -1.69 -4.08 -13.08
N SER A 123 -1.52 -4.88 -12.00
CA SER A 123 -2.33 -4.76 -10.79
C SER A 123 -1.99 -3.47 -10.05
N THR A 124 -2.98 -2.57 -9.86
CA THR A 124 -2.73 -1.20 -9.36
C THR A 124 -3.31 -0.95 -7.98
N ASN A 125 -4.41 -1.60 -7.61
CA ASN A 125 -4.98 -1.37 -6.28
C ASN A 125 -5.70 -2.62 -5.77
N VAL A 126 -5.95 -2.65 -4.47
CA VAL A 126 -6.61 -3.74 -3.78
C VAL A 126 -7.57 -3.23 -2.70
N ALA A 127 -8.68 -3.91 -2.53
CA ALA A 127 -9.62 -3.65 -1.44
C ALA A 127 -10.30 -4.94 -0.99
N PHE A 128 -10.52 -5.07 0.31
CA PHE A 128 -11.31 -6.17 0.86
C PHE A 128 -12.80 -5.86 0.84
N GLY A 129 -13.63 -6.90 0.77
CA GLY A 129 -15.08 -6.80 0.83
C GLY A 129 -15.77 -8.16 0.97
N GLY A 130 -17.06 -8.17 0.62
CA GLY A 130 -17.90 -9.37 0.75
C GLY A 130 -18.37 -9.65 2.18
N GLY A 131 -19.27 -10.63 2.33
CA GLY A 131 -19.99 -10.87 3.59
C GLY A 131 -19.12 -11.25 4.80
N GLN A 132 -17.90 -11.73 4.58
CA GLN A 132 -16.92 -12.06 5.64
C GLN A 132 -15.65 -11.21 5.54
N ASN A 133 -15.68 -10.18 4.72
CA ASN A 133 -14.52 -9.32 4.40
C ASN A 133 -13.28 -10.11 3.94
N ARG A 134 -13.50 -11.21 3.20
CA ARG A 134 -12.42 -12.11 2.69
C ARG A 134 -12.28 -12.07 1.16
N ASP A 135 -13.18 -11.38 0.48
CA ASP A 135 -13.10 -11.19 -0.96
C ASP A 135 -12.14 -10.03 -1.22
N LEU A 136 -11.06 -10.30 -1.92
CA LEU A 136 -10.10 -9.28 -2.36
C LEU A 136 -10.45 -8.86 -3.79
N TYR A 137 -10.77 -7.60 -3.97
CA TYR A 137 -10.96 -6.98 -5.27
C TYR A 137 -9.65 -6.32 -5.70
N ILE A 138 -9.26 -6.54 -6.96
CA ILE A 138 -7.99 -6.09 -7.52
C ILE A 138 -8.28 -5.32 -8.80
N THR A 139 -7.85 -4.07 -8.88
CA THR A 139 -7.90 -3.32 -10.14
C THR A 139 -6.72 -3.75 -11.01
N GLU A 140 -7.02 -4.13 -12.25
CA GLU A 140 -6.03 -4.48 -13.27
C GLU A 140 -6.21 -3.52 -14.46
N SER A 141 -5.23 -2.63 -14.67
CA SER A 141 -5.38 -1.49 -15.57
C SER A 141 -5.03 -1.80 -17.02
N GLU A 142 -4.27 -2.86 -17.30
CA GLU A 142 -3.93 -3.26 -18.67
C GLU A 142 -5.12 -3.89 -19.40
N SER A 143 -5.83 -4.78 -18.72
CA SER A 143 -7.04 -5.42 -19.27
C SER A 143 -8.33 -4.65 -18.98
N GLY A 144 -8.28 -3.63 -18.10
CA GLY A 144 -9.46 -2.85 -17.69
C GLY A 144 -10.44 -3.63 -16.80
N HIS A 145 -9.98 -4.65 -16.07
CA HIS A 145 -10.82 -5.50 -15.22
C HIS A 145 -10.69 -5.18 -13.73
N ILE A 146 -11.75 -5.52 -13.00
CA ILE A 146 -11.70 -5.72 -11.57
C ILE A 146 -11.73 -7.22 -11.33
N LEU A 147 -10.60 -7.76 -10.86
CA LEU A 147 -10.46 -9.17 -10.53
C LEU A 147 -10.90 -9.42 -9.10
N LYS A 148 -11.29 -10.66 -8.80
CA LYS A 148 -11.72 -11.07 -7.46
C LYS A 148 -11.00 -12.34 -7.06
N ALA A 149 -10.42 -12.33 -5.85
CA ALA A 149 -9.85 -13.49 -5.20
C ALA A 149 -10.45 -13.66 -3.81
N ARG A 150 -10.60 -14.90 -3.32
CA ARG A 150 -10.99 -15.15 -1.94
C ARG A 150 -9.78 -15.56 -1.13
N LEU A 151 -9.51 -14.81 -0.06
CA LEU A 151 -8.38 -15.06 0.83
C LEU A 151 -8.78 -15.86 2.08
N PRO A 152 -7.86 -16.64 2.66
CA PRO A 152 -8.10 -17.31 3.96
C PRO A 152 -8.13 -16.33 5.13
N LEU A 153 -7.56 -15.13 4.96
CA LEU A 153 -7.51 -14.05 5.95
C LEU A 153 -8.55 -12.98 5.61
N PRO A 154 -9.31 -12.46 6.58
CA PRO A 154 -10.19 -11.32 6.37
C PRO A 154 -9.39 -10.01 6.30
N GLY A 155 -9.91 -9.04 5.59
CA GLY A 155 -9.42 -7.67 5.62
C GLY A 155 -9.73 -6.96 6.94
N LEU A 156 -8.97 -5.92 7.26
CA LEU A 156 -9.28 -5.02 8.35
C LEU A 156 -10.64 -4.34 8.05
N ALA A 157 -11.56 -4.41 9.00
CA ALA A 157 -12.80 -3.66 8.91
C ALA A 157 -12.47 -2.16 9.01
N LEU A 158 -12.83 -1.44 7.95
CA LEU A 158 -12.73 0.02 7.99
C LEU A 158 -13.80 0.58 8.92
N PRO A 159 -13.51 1.61 9.72
CA PRO A 159 -14.55 2.29 10.48
C PRO A 159 -15.61 2.79 9.50
N HIS A 160 -16.85 2.49 9.79
CA HIS A 160 -17.97 3.03 9.01
C HIS A 160 -17.90 4.55 9.13
N LEU A 161 -17.70 5.22 8.01
CA LEU A 161 -17.96 6.66 7.92
C LEU A 161 -19.47 6.82 8.11
N VAL A 162 -19.86 7.20 9.32
CA VAL A 162 -21.24 7.55 9.69
C VAL A 162 -21.53 8.96 9.21
#